data_52eefbd25718aa2a23c042b47b253b5e
#
_entry.id   52eefbd25718aa2a23c042b47b253b5e
#
_cell.length_a   1.000
_cell.length_b   1.000
_cell.length_c   1.000
_cell.angle_alpha   90.00
_cell.angle_beta   90.00
_cell.angle_gamma   90.00
#
_symmetry.space_group_name_H-M   'P 1'
#
loop_
_entity.id
_entity.type
_entity.pdbx_description
1 polymer ?
#
loop_
_entity_poly.entity_id
_entity_poly.type
_entity_poly.pdbx_seq_one_letter_code
_entity_poly.pdbx_strand_id
1 'polypeptide(L)'
;MALPDRLASRLRLPLIAAPMFTVSDPALVVAACRAGVIGAFPTANCRSPEELESWLEGFGRSLGPEDAPVCANLVIRRPDLQTHLGLLCKHRVEMVVTSVGSPAAVVAPLHEVGALVFADVATVAHARKALAAGVDGLVLLTAGAGGQTGHLNGFAFARAVRRFFDGPLVLAGGIGDGVALRAAIALGCDLGYM
;
A
#
# COMPACT_ATOMS: atom_id res chain seq x y z
N MET A 1 -7.33 -4.14 -14.89
CA MET A 1 -6.59 -3.97 -13.61
C MET A 1 -5.10 -3.97 -13.94
N ALA A 2 -4.37 -2.97 -13.50
CA ALA A 2 -2.93 -2.85 -13.79
C ALA A 2 -2.04 -3.61 -12.77
N LEU A 3 -2.65 -4.37 -11.85
CA LEU A 3 -1.91 -5.23 -10.92
C LEU A 3 -1.34 -6.45 -11.64
N PRO A 4 -0.12 -6.91 -11.28
CA PRO A 4 0.40 -8.18 -11.77
C PRO A 4 -0.53 -9.34 -11.45
N ASP A 5 -0.69 -10.28 -12.38
CA ASP A 5 -1.61 -11.43 -12.25
C ASP A 5 -1.36 -12.23 -10.96
N ARG A 6 -0.08 -12.38 -10.55
CA ARG A 6 0.30 -13.06 -9.30
C ARG A 6 -0.32 -12.47 -8.04
N LEU A 7 -0.73 -11.19 -8.08
CA LEU A 7 -1.44 -10.55 -6.97
C LEU A 7 -2.94 -10.50 -7.24
N ALA A 8 -3.34 -10.12 -8.46
CA ALA A 8 -4.73 -9.94 -8.83
C ALA A 8 -5.55 -11.24 -8.65
N SER A 9 -4.97 -12.41 -8.97
CA SER A 9 -5.62 -13.71 -8.86
C SER A 9 -5.97 -14.12 -7.41
N ARG A 10 -5.29 -13.56 -6.41
CA ARG A 10 -5.50 -13.84 -4.99
C ARG A 10 -6.52 -12.90 -4.33
N LEU A 11 -6.98 -11.88 -5.05
CA LEU A 11 -7.92 -10.89 -4.52
C LEU A 11 -9.37 -11.29 -4.82
N ARG A 12 -10.20 -11.39 -3.77
CA ARG A 12 -11.66 -11.49 -3.90
C ARG A 12 -12.31 -10.12 -4.12
N LEU A 13 -11.71 -9.08 -3.54
CA LEU A 13 -12.10 -7.70 -3.72
C LEU A 13 -10.88 -6.86 -4.07
N PRO A 14 -11.00 -5.90 -4.98
CA PRO A 14 -9.92 -4.99 -5.33
C PRO A 14 -9.73 -3.92 -4.22
N LEU A 15 -9.27 -4.36 -3.05
CA LEU A 15 -9.25 -3.56 -1.84
C LEU A 15 -7.98 -3.80 -1.03
N ILE A 16 -7.49 -2.72 -0.43
CA ILE A 16 -6.49 -2.74 0.63
C ILE A 16 -7.18 -2.35 1.93
N ALA A 17 -7.12 -3.23 2.95
CA ALA A 17 -7.41 -2.84 4.33
C ALA A 17 -6.27 -1.91 4.79
N ALA A 18 -6.57 -0.61 4.86
CA ALA A 18 -5.57 0.44 5.03
C ALA A 18 -4.74 0.26 6.31
N PRO A 19 -3.44 0.64 6.28
CA PRO A 19 -2.60 0.57 7.47
C PRO A 19 -3.04 1.63 8.49
N MET A 20 -3.55 1.19 9.62
CA MET A 20 -4.03 2.07 10.68
C MET A 20 -3.07 2.02 11.87
N PHE A 21 -2.61 3.21 12.30
CA PHE A 21 -1.73 3.34 13.46
C PHE A 21 -2.43 2.79 14.71
N THR A 22 -1.74 1.94 15.45
CA THR A 22 -2.18 1.22 16.66
C THR A 22 -3.34 0.23 16.47
N VAL A 23 -4.01 0.19 15.31
CA VAL A 23 -5.18 -0.67 15.05
C VAL A 23 -4.81 -1.89 14.20
N SER A 24 -4.04 -1.68 13.12
CA SER A 24 -3.61 -2.80 12.25
C SER A 24 -2.56 -3.64 12.97
N ASP A 25 -3.03 -4.64 13.70
CA ASP A 25 -2.23 -5.68 14.36
C ASP A 25 -2.10 -6.92 13.45
N PRO A 26 -1.26 -7.91 13.80
CA PRO A 26 -1.10 -9.13 13.01
C PRO A 26 -2.41 -9.92 12.79
N ALA A 27 -3.31 -9.93 13.76
CA ALA A 27 -4.57 -10.67 13.65
C ALA A 27 -5.48 -10.06 12.57
N LEU A 28 -5.61 -8.73 12.56
CA LEU A 28 -6.38 -8.00 11.54
C LEU A 28 -5.78 -8.19 10.14
N VAL A 29 -4.45 -8.07 10.01
CA VAL A 29 -3.75 -8.23 8.73
C VAL A 29 -3.97 -9.64 8.16
N VAL A 30 -3.77 -10.67 8.98
CA VAL A 30 -3.97 -12.08 8.57
C VAL A 30 -5.44 -12.33 8.20
N ALA A 31 -6.39 -11.80 8.96
CA ALA A 31 -7.81 -11.95 8.67
C ALA A 31 -8.18 -11.31 7.32
N ALA A 32 -7.66 -10.11 7.03
CA ALA A 32 -7.85 -9.44 5.75
C ALA A 32 -7.27 -10.25 4.58
N CYS A 33 -6.01 -10.73 4.71
CA CYS A 33 -5.35 -11.52 3.67
C CYS A 33 -6.12 -12.82 3.36
N ARG A 34 -6.56 -13.55 4.38
CA ARG A 34 -7.37 -14.77 4.24
C ARG A 34 -8.75 -14.50 3.62
N ALA A 35 -9.29 -13.31 3.84
CA ALA A 35 -10.54 -12.89 3.21
C ALA A 35 -10.37 -12.48 1.72
N GLY A 36 -9.16 -12.51 1.19
CA GLY A 36 -8.86 -12.10 -0.19
C GLY A 36 -8.82 -10.58 -0.37
N VAL A 37 -8.40 -9.86 0.68
CA VAL A 37 -8.17 -8.41 0.70
C VAL A 37 -6.72 -8.16 1.11
N ILE A 38 -6.02 -7.24 0.46
CA ILE A 38 -4.66 -6.89 0.84
C ILE A 38 -4.66 -6.36 2.28
N GLY A 39 -4.02 -7.09 3.20
CA GLY A 39 -3.90 -6.68 4.60
C GLY A 39 -2.71 -5.75 4.79
N ALA A 40 -2.94 -4.50 5.22
CA ALA A 40 -1.84 -3.56 5.40
C ALA A 40 -1.63 -3.18 6.87
N PHE A 41 -0.35 -2.93 7.22
CA PHE A 41 0.04 -2.45 8.54
C PHE A 41 1.15 -1.41 8.46
N PRO A 42 1.16 -0.39 9.36
CA PRO A 42 2.30 0.50 9.48
C PRO A 42 3.46 -0.22 10.17
N THR A 43 4.67 -0.20 9.61
CA THR A 43 5.85 -0.70 10.33
C THR A 43 6.12 0.09 11.61
N ALA A 44 5.54 1.28 11.72
CA ALA A 44 5.58 2.13 12.92
C ALA A 44 4.70 1.60 14.08
N ASN A 45 3.85 0.58 13.87
CA ASN A 45 3.12 -0.09 14.95
C ASN A 45 4.04 -0.99 15.78
N CYS A 46 5.16 -1.42 15.20
CA CYS A 46 6.16 -2.20 15.91
C CYS A 46 7.08 -1.27 16.72
N ARG A 47 7.25 -1.58 18.01
CA ARG A 47 8.01 -0.77 18.97
C ARG A 47 9.51 -0.97 18.83
N SER A 48 9.93 -2.06 18.20
CA SER A 48 11.33 -2.38 17.97
C SER A 48 11.50 -3.17 16.67
N PRO A 49 12.72 -3.23 16.10
CA PRO A 49 13.02 -4.09 14.96
C PRO A 49 12.68 -5.56 15.18
N GLU A 50 12.90 -6.09 16.39
CA GLU A 50 12.63 -7.48 16.75
C GLU A 50 11.13 -7.75 16.74
N GLU A 51 10.30 -6.79 17.16
CA GLU A 51 8.84 -6.90 17.07
C GLU A 51 8.38 -6.92 15.60
N LEU A 52 8.95 -6.05 14.75
CA LEU A 52 8.68 -6.07 13.31
C LEU A 52 9.05 -7.43 12.70
N GLU A 53 10.23 -7.95 13.03
CA GLU A 53 10.68 -9.24 12.54
C GLU A 53 9.74 -10.36 12.98
N SER A 54 9.33 -10.36 14.25
CA SER A 54 8.35 -11.33 14.79
C SER A 54 7.01 -11.28 14.06
N TRP A 55 6.53 -10.08 13.70
CA TRP A 55 5.31 -9.94 12.90
C TRP A 55 5.46 -10.52 11.50
N LEU A 56 6.58 -10.19 10.81
CA LEU A 56 6.87 -10.68 9.46
C LEU A 56 6.99 -12.21 9.42
N GLU A 57 7.67 -12.81 10.40
CA GLU A 57 7.71 -14.27 10.55
C GLU A 57 6.33 -14.86 10.82
N GLY A 58 5.53 -14.19 11.66
CA GLY A 58 4.16 -14.57 11.96
C GLY A 58 3.27 -14.62 10.73
N PHE A 59 3.39 -13.62 9.84
CA PHE A 59 2.68 -13.60 8.55
C PHE A 59 3.11 -14.77 7.67
N GLY A 60 4.43 -15.02 7.54
CA GLY A 60 4.95 -16.13 6.75
C GLY A 60 4.50 -17.51 7.23
N ARG A 61 4.24 -17.66 8.55
CA ARG A 61 3.69 -18.91 9.13
C ARG A 61 2.17 -19.03 8.98
N SER A 62 1.46 -17.90 8.89
CA SER A 62 -0.01 -17.85 8.95
C SER A 62 -0.68 -17.81 7.60
N LEU A 63 0.02 -17.35 6.56
CA LEU A 63 -0.52 -17.12 5.22
C LEU A 63 0.10 -18.08 4.21
N GLY A 64 -0.73 -18.57 3.30
CA GLY A 64 -0.33 -19.44 2.20
C GLY A 64 -0.24 -18.69 0.86
N PRO A 65 0.16 -19.38 -0.21
CA PRO A 65 0.33 -18.77 -1.54
C PRO A 65 -0.97 -18.28 -2.17
N GLU A 66 -2.11 -18.76 -1.72
CA GLU A 66 -3.44 -18.38 -2.22
C GLU A 66 -4.06 -17.20 -1.44
N ASP A 67 -3.50 -16.86 -0.28
CA ASP A 67 -3.96 -15.71 0.49
C ASP A 67 -3.53 -14.39 -0.17
N ALA A 68 -4.32 -13.34 -0.01
CA ALA A 68 -3.94 -12.01 -0.50
C ALA A 68 -2.63 -11.52 0.16
N PRO A 69 -1.83 -10.69 -0.50
CA PRO A 69 -0.53 -10.30 0.01
C PRO A 69 -0.62 -9.40 1.24
N VAL A 70 0.40 -9.48 2.09
CA VAL A 70 0.66 -8.48 3.13
C VAL A 70 1.28 -7.25 2.51
N CYS A 71 0.81 -6.07 2.95
CA CYS A 71 1.34 -4.78 2.55
C CYS A 71 1.92 -4.04 3.77
N ALA A 72 3.20 -3.69 3.74
CA ALA A 72 3.82 -2.88 4.77
C ALA A 72 3.78 -1.39 4.41
N ASN A 73 3.28 -0.53 5.30
CA ASN A 73 3.46 0.91 5.14
C ASN A 73 4.78 1.34 5.80
N LEU A 74 5.67 1.91 4.99
CA LEU A 74 7.01 2.33 5.39
C LEU A 74 7.11 3.86 5.37
N VAL A 75 7.24 4.46 6.55
CA VAL A 75 7.48 5.90 6.71
C VAL A 75 8.92 6.22 6.33
N ILE A 76 9.12 7.05 5.29
CA ILE A 76 10.48 7.33 4.77
C ILE A 76 11.30 8.22 5.71
N ARG A 77 10.67 9.22 6.35
CA ARG A 77 11.38 10.16 7.25
C ARG A 77 11.51 9.63 8.69
N ARG A 78 11.87 8.34 8.83
CA ARG A 78 12.11 7.75 10.14
C ARG A 78 13.62 7.52 10.36
N PRO A 79 14.13 7.62 11.58
CA PRO A 79 15.57 7.48 11.85
C PRO A 79 16.09 6.06 11.59
N ASP A 80 15.25 5.04 11.79
CA ASP A 80 15.56 3.61 11.64
C ASP A 80 15.08 3.02 10.30
N LEU A 81 14.93 3.86 9.25
CA LEU A 81 14.47 3.46 7.93
C LEU A 81 15.23 2.24 7.38
N GLN A 82 16.57 2.27 7.48
CA GLN A 82 17.41 1.21 6.90
C GLN A 82 17.20 -0.14 7.59
N THR A 83 16.97 -0.14 8.88
CA THR A 83 16.67 -1.35 9.65
C THR A 83 15.34 -1.96 9.22
N HIS A 84 14.28 -1.13 9.13
CA HIS A 84 12.97 -1.59 8.66
C HIS A 84 13.02 -2.06 7.21
N LEU A 85 13.69 -1.33 6.32
CA LEU A 85 13.88 -1.73 4.92
C LEU A 85 14.57 -3.09 4.83
N GLY A 86 15.66 -3.28 5.60
CA GLY A 86 16.38 -4.55 5.65
C GLY A 86 15.51 -5.73 6.07
N LEU A 87 14.64 -5.55 7.06
CA LEU A 87 13.69 -6.58 7.51
C LEU A 87 12.63 -6.88 6.42
N LEU A 88 12.07 -5.85 5.78
CA LEU A 88 11.11 -6.04 4.69
C LEU A 88 11.73 -6.82 3.52
N CYS A 89 12.98 -6.50 3.16
CA CYS A 89 13.72 -7.22 2.12
C CYS A 89 14.05 -8.66 2.55
N LYS A 90 14.52 -8.88 3.79
CA LYS A 90 14.83 -10.20 4.35
C LYS A 90 13.63 -11.15 4.27
N HIS A 91 12.45 -10.66 4.63
CA HIS A 91 11.20 -11.43 4.62
C HIS A 91 10.45 -11.37 3.29
N ARG A 92 11.03 -10.75 2.26
CA ARG A 92 10.46 -10.66 0.90
C ARG A 92 9.00 -10.19 0.90
N VAL A 93 8.71 -9.12 1.63
CA VAL A 93 7.35 -8.55 1.66
C VAL A 93 6.93 -8.17 0.25
N GLU A 94 5.78 -8.68 -0.20
CA GLU A 94 5.37 -8.59 -1.60
C GLU A 94 4.92 -7.18 -2.03
N MET A 95 4.43 -6.37 -1.08
CA MET A 95 3.93 -5.02 -1.35
C MET A 95 4.34 -4.06 -0.23
N VAL A 96 4.83 -2.88 -0.62
CA VAL A 96 5.20 -1.82 0.29
C VAL A 96 4.57 -0.50 -0.17
N VAL A 97 3.87 0.18 0.72
CA VAL A 97 3.41 1.56 0.52
C VAL A 97 4.33 2.50 1.27
N THR A 98 4.97 3.41 0.55
CA THR A 98 5.86 4.43 1.15
C THR A 98 5.08 5.68 1.50
N SER A 99 5.35 6.27 2.65
CA SER A 99 4.70 7.49 3.12
C SER A 99 5.71 8.49 3.71
N VAL A 100 5.31 9.76 3.83
CA VAL A 100 6.08 10.83 4.49
C VAL A 100 7.52 10.97 3.97
N GLY A 101 7.69 11.10 2.66
CA GLY A 101 9.01 11.34 2.07
C GLY A 101 9.13 10.86 0.63
N SER A 102 10.33 11.00 0.05
CA SER A 102 10.63 10.48 -1.28
C SER A 102 10.94 8.98 -1.20
N PRO A 103 10.31 8.12 -2.03
CA PRO A 103 10.58 6.69 -2.03
C PRO A 103 11.93 6.31 -2.65
N ALA A 104 12.65 7.23 -3.28
CA ALA A 104 13.81 6.94 -4.12
C ALA A 104 14.86 6.02 -3.46
N ALA A 105 15.10 6.18 -2.15
CA ALA A 105 16.11 5.39 -1.44
C ALA A 105 15.71 3.93 -1.18
N VAL A 106 14.42 3.58 -1.31
CA VAL A 106 13.90 2.26 -0.95
C VAL A 106 13.40 1.45 -2.15
N VAL A 107 13.17 2.10 -3.30
CA VAL A 107 12.62 1.44 -4.49
C VAL A 107 13.54 0.32 -4.98
N ALA A 108 14.81 0.61 -5.25
CA ALA A 108 15.73 -0.38 -5.81
C ALA A 108 15.92 -1.61 -4.90
N PRO A 109 16.21 -1.48 -3.58
CA PRO A 109 16.32 -2.65 -2.70
C PRO A 109 15.04 -3.49 -2.61
N LEU A 110 13.87 -2.86 -2.64
CA LEU A 110 12.59 -3.57 -2.62
C LEU A 110 12.32 -4.30 -3.94
N HIS A 111 12.64 -3.70 -5.08
CA HIS A 111 12.55 -4.35 -6.38
C HIS A 111 13.49 -5.57 -6.50
N GLU A 112 14.69 -5.52 -5.92
CA GLU A 112 15.64 -6.65 -5.92
C GLU A 112 15.06 -7.91 -5.27
N VAL A 113 14.15 -7.75 -4.30
CA VAL A 113 13.46 -8.88 -3.65
C VAL A 113 12.10 -9.19 -4.26
N GLY A 114 11.69 -8.47 -5.32
CA GLY A 114 10.45 -8.68 -6.07
C GLY A 114 9.22 -8.00 -5.46
N ALA A 115 9.39 -7.08 -4.51
CA ALA A 115 8.29 -6.32 -3.94
C ALA A 115 7.73 -5.28 -4.93
N LEU A 116 6.42 -5.04 -4.87
CA LEU A 116 5.80 -3.88 -5.52
C LEU A 116 5.86 -2.69 -4.56
N VAL A 117 6.32 -1.56 -5.08
CA VAL A 117 6.46 -0.32 -4.32
C VAL A 117 5.41 0.69 -4.75
N PHE A 118 4.57 1.08 -3.81
CA PHE A 118 3.58 2.13 -3.98
C PHE A 118 3.99 3.38 -3.18
N ALA A 119 3.47 4.53 -3.57
CA ALA A 119 3.69 5.76 -2.81
C ALA A 119 2.37 6.46 -2.49
N ASP A 120 2.23 6.91 -1.24
CA ASP A 120 1.19 7.83 -0.82
C ASP A 120 1.43 9.21 -1.46
N VAL A 121 0.45 9.71 -2.18
CA VAL A 121 0.51 11.01 -2.88
C VAL A 121 -0.76 11.82 -2.64
N ALA A 122 -0.60 13.10 -2.30
CA ALA A 122 -1.71 14.01 -2.03
C ALA A 122 -1.90 15.09 -3.12
N THR A 123 -1.02 15.14 -4.12
CA THR A 123 -1.08 16.09 -5.24
C THR A 123 -0.56 15.46 -6.54
N VAL A 124 -0.94 16.03 -7.68
CA VAL A 124 -0.40 15.64 -9.00
C VAL A 124 1.12 15.79 -9.06
N ALA A 125 1.67 16.82 -8.41
CA ALA A 125 3.11 17.00 -8.33
C ALA A 125 3.81 15.90 -7.53
N HIS A 126 3.20 15.45 -6.41
CA HIS A 126 3.70 14.29 -5.64
C HIS A 126 3.64 13.01 -6.48
N ALA A 127 2.55 12.78 -7.23
CA ALA A 127 2.42 11.63 -8.12
C ALA A 127 3.55 11.57 -9.14
N ARG A 128 3.84 12.68 -9.85
CA ARG A 128 4.94 12.75 -10.82
C ARG A 128 6.30 12.50 -10.18
N LYS A 129 6.57 13.05 -8.99
CA LYS A 129 7.84 12.83 -8.27
C LYS A 129 7.99 11.38 -7.81
N ALA A 130 6.92 10.74 -7.35
CA ALA A 130 6.95 9.34 -6.96
C ALA A 130 7.23 8.43 -8.17
N LEU A 131 6.56 8.67 -9.30
CA LEU A 131 6.82 7.94 -10.54
C LEU A 131 8.26 8.13 -11.06
N ALA A 132 8.79 9.34 -10.97
CA ALA A 132 10.19 9.62 -11.33
C ALA A 132 11.19 8.89 -10.41
N ALA A 133 10.79 8.54 -9.18
CA ALA A 133 11.58 7.71 -8.27
C ALA A 133 11.46 6.20 -8.56
N GLY A 134 10.61 5.78 -9.50
CA GLY A 134 10.50 4.41 -9.97
C GLY A 134 9.48 3.54 -9.23
N VAL A 135 8.49 4.13 -8.52
CA VAL A 135 7.44 3.33 -7.89
C VAL A 135 6.53 2.66 -8.92
N ASP A 136 5.99 1.48 -8.58
CA ASP A 136 5.10 0.71 -9.44
C ASP A 136 3.66 1.24 -9.43
N GLY A 137 3.22 1.82 -8.30
CA GLY A 137 1.85 2.27 -8.12
C GLY A 137 1.73 3.49 -7.21
N LEU A 138 0.54 4.08 -7.21
CA LEU A 138 0.24 5.27 -6.42
C LEU A 138 -1.00 5.06 -5.55
N VAL A 139 -0.94 5.53 -4.30
CA VAL A 139 -2.11 5.66 -3.42
C VAL A 139 -2.50 7.13 -3.37
N LEU A 140 -3.67 7.43 -3.92
CA LEU A 140 -4.19 8.81 -3.99
C LEU A 140 -4.87 9.17 -2.67
N LEU A 141 -4.20 9.94 -1.83
CA LEU A 141 -4.77 10.49 -0.60
C LEU A 141 -5.68 11.67 -0.95
N THR A 142 -6.98 11.50 -0.79
CA THR A 142 -7.98 12.51 -1.17
C THR A 142 -8.61 13.18 0.04
N ALA A 143 -9.46 14.19 -0.17
CA ALA A 143 -10.13 14.95 0.89
C ALA A 143 -11.04 14.11 1.81
N GLY A 144 -11.35 12.86 1.45
CA GLY A 144 -12.13 11.93 2.27
C GLY A 144 -11.31 10.88 3.00
N ALA A 145 -9.97 10.91 2.87
CA ALA A 145 -9.11 9.92 3.53
C ALA A 145 -8.99 10.21 5.03
N GLY A 146 -9.01 9.15 5.84
CA GLY A 146 -8.63 9.20 7.26
C GLY A 146 -7.10 9.22 7.42
N GLY A 147 -6.60 9.56 8.61
CA GLY A 147 -5.16 9.61 8.88
C GLY A 147 -4.44 10.64 8.02
N GLN A 148 -3.44 10.23 7.26
CA GLN A 148 -2.82 11.09 6.26
C GLN A 148 -3.80 11.34 5.10
N THR A 149 -4.09 12.61 4.83
CA THR A 149 -5.10 13.01 3.86
C THR A 149 -4.58 14.04 2.87
N GLY A 150 -5.31 14.24 1.78
CA GLY A 150 -5.12 15.31 0.82
C GLY A 150 -6.32 16.26 0.79
N HIS A 151 -6.21 17.32 0.03
CA HIS A 151 -7.30 18.30 -0.16
C HIS A 151 -8.01 18.15 -1.51
N LEU A 152 -7.51 17.29 -2.39
CA LEU A 152 -8.07 17.10 -3.71
C LEU A 152 -9.31 16.18 -3.66
N ASN A 153 -10.31 16.53 -4.46
CA ASN A 153 -11.46 15.66 -4.71
C ASN A 153 -11.00 14.38 -5.42
N GLY A 154 -11.48 13.22 -4.97
CA GLY A 154 -11.05 11.90 -5.48
C GLY A 154 -11.32 11.71 -6.98
N PHE A 155 -12.48 12.18 -7.48
CA PHE A 155 -12.81 12.10 -8.91
C PHE A 155 -11.83 12.90 -9.76
N ALA A 156 -11.60 14.16 -9.40
CA ALA A 156 -10.69 15.03 -10.13
C ALA A 156 -9.23 14.50 -10.07
N PHE A 157 -8.80 14.03 -8.90
CA PHE A 157 -7.43 13.57 -8.70
C PHE A 157 -7.15 12.28 -9.48
N ALA A 158 -8.02 11.27 -9.38
CA ALA A 158 -7.87 10.03 -10.12
C ALA A 158 -7.82 10.27 -11.63
N ARG A 159 -8.75 11.08 -12.16
CA ARG A 159 -8.79 11.41 -13.59
C ARG A 159 -7.58 12.23 -14.05
N ALA A 160 -7.06 13.12 -13.20
CA ALA A 160 -5.85 13.89 -13.52
C ALA A 160 -4.60 13.00 -13.59
N VAL A 161 -4.46 12.05 -12.67
CA VAL A 161 -3.33 11.09 -12.64
C VAL A 161 -3.41 10.12 -13.82
N ARG A 162 -4.59 9.59 -14.14
CA ARG A 162 -4.79 8.69 -15.30
C ARG A 162 -4.45 9.31 -16.66
N ARG A 163 -4.29 10.60 -16.75
CA ARG A 163 -3.84 11.24 -18.01
C ARG A 163 -2.37 10.98 -18.34
N PHE A 164 -1.57 10.51 -17.38
CA PHE A 164 -0.13 10.30 -17.54
C PHE A 164 0.40 9.03 -16.87
N PHE A 165 -0.46 8.24 -16.24
CA PHE A 165 -0.06 7.01 -15.56
C PHE A 165 -1.10 5.90 -15.75
N ASP A 166 -0.66 4.79 -16.36
CA ASP A 166 -1.50 3.61 -16.64
C ASP A 166 -1.24 2.44 -15.68
N GLY A 167 -0.28 2.59 -14.76
CA GLY A 167 0.04 1.59 -13.74
C GLY A 167 -0.99 1.53 -12.61
N PRO A 168 -0.75 0.69 -11.59
CA PRO A 168 -1.66 0.49 -10.46
C PRO A 168 -1.99 1.77 -9.71
N LEU A 169 -3.30 2.05 -9.55
CA LEU A 169 -3.80 3.24 -8.90
C LEU A 169 -4.80 2.88 -7.80
N VAL A 170 -4.55 3.36 -6.61
CA VAL A 170 -5.37 3.13 -5.42
C VAL A 170 -6.07 4.42 -5.02
N LEU A 171 -7.37 4.38 -4.75
CA LEU A 171 -8.11 5.53 -4.22
C LEU A 171 -8.27 5.42 -2.71
N ALA A 172 -7.76 6.40 -1.97
CA ALA A 172 -7.94 6.55 -0.54
C ALA A 172 -8.85 7.72 -0.23
N GLY A 173 -9.96 7.45 0.43
CA GLY A 173 -10.92 8.44 0.90
C GLY A 173 -12.33 8.21 0.40
N GLY A 174 -13.27 8.15 1.35
CA GLY A 174 -14.69 7.94 1.09
C GLY A 174 -15.07 6.53 0.66
N ILE A 175 -14.17 5.56 0.78
CA ILE A 175 -14.46 4.14 0.50
C ILE A 175 -14.98 3.49 1.79
N GLY A 176 -16.28 3.49 1.98
CA GLY A 176 -16.92 2.92 3.18
C GLY A 176 -17.79 1.69 2.90
N ASP A 177 -18.01 1.37 1.63
CA ASP A 177 -18.82 0.23 1.20
C ASP A 177 -18.49 -0.23 -0.22
N GLY A 178 -19.15 -1.28 -0.69
CA GLY A 178 -18.97 -1.83 -2.02
C GLY A 178 -19.46 -0.91 -3.16
N VAL A 179 -20.36 0.04 -2.88
CA VAL A 179 -20.82 1.01 -3.89
C VAL A 179 -19.72 2.03 -4.14
N ALA A 180 -19.13 2.55 -3.06
CA ALA A 180 -18.00 3.47 -3.15
C ALA A 180 -16.77 2.80 -3.79
N LEU A 181 -16.48 1.53 -3.47
CA LEU A 181 -15.43 0.75 -4.13
C LEU A 181 -15.68 0.63 -5.64
N ARG A 182 -16.91 0.30 -6.06
CA ARG A 182 -17.24 0.26 -7.50
C ARG A 182 -17.11 1.61 -8.19
N ALA A 183 -17.45 2.70 -7.50
CA ALA A 183 -17.25 4.05 -8.03
C ALA A 183 -15.74 4.34 -8.24
N ALA A 184 -14.87 3.95 -7.30
CA ALA A 184 -13.42 4.08 -7.46
C ALA A 184 -12.89 3.32 -8.68
N ILE A 185 -13.36 2.08 -8.90
CA ILE A 185 -12.98 1.29 -10.08
C ILE A 185 -13.51 1.93 -11.38
N ALA A 186 -14.75 2.43 -11.38
CA ALA A 186 -15.31 3.15 -12.53
C ALA A 186 -14.55 4.43 -12.89
N LEU A 187 -13.92 5.10 -11.91
CA LEU A 187 -13.03 6.23 -12.12
C LEU A 187 -11.71 5.85 -12.79
N GLY A 188 -11.40 4.56 -12.84
CA GLY A 188 -10.17 4.01 -13.39
C GLY A 188 -9.12 3.68 -12.33
N CYS A 189 -9.46 3.65 -11.05
CA CYS A 189 -8.57 3.10 -10.02
C CYS A 189 -8.62 1.56 -10.07
N ASP A 190 -7.54 0.92 -9.66
CA ASP A 190 -7.45 -0.54 -9.61
C ASP A 190 -7.82 -1.10 -8.26
N LEU A 191 -7.64 -0.32 -7.20
CA LEU A 191 -7.92 -0.70 -5.80
C LEU A 191 -8.57 0.45 -5.05
N GLY A 192 -9.39 0.09 -4.06
CA GLY A 192 -9.80 1.00 -2.98
C GLY A 192 -8.86 0.85 -1.76
N TYR A 193 -8.86 1.87 -0.90
CA TYR A 193 -8.12 1.92 0.37
C TYR A 193 -9.13 2.21 1.48
N MET A 194 -9.44 1.25 2.32
CA MET A 194 -10.55 1.29 3.27
C MET A 194 -10.09 0.99 4.69
#